data_012b7867cb714255df15439775b5d7c7
#
_entry.id   012b7867cb714255df15439775b5d7c7
#
_cell.length_a   1.000
_cell.length_b   1.000
_cell.length_c   1.000
_cell.angle_alpha   90.00
_cell.angle_beta   90.00
_cell.angle_gamma   90.00
#
_symmetry.space_group_name_H-M   'P 1'
#
loop_
_entity.id
_entity.type
_entity.pdbx_description
1 polymer ?
#
loop_
_entity_poly.entity_id
_entity_poly.type
_entity_poly.pdbx_seq_one_letter_code
_entity_poly.pdbx_strand_id
1 'polypeptide(L)'
;MGNSLKRTIGISGSTGFIGKNLRSYFDKNNISYVRISRTTFQRKKPLLLSKCFCFVHLIGIGAETSEKNFQEVNVELAKKAVEICKQSKIKKIIYFSGLGVSKDSKSNYFISKFNAEQVMINSGLDYTIFRPSYIIGQDDYLTTNIQKQIKQKKI
;
A
#
# COMPACT_ATOMS: atom_id res chain seq x y z
N MET A 1 -19.92 31.03 0.64
CA MET A 1 -19.84 29.56 0.85
C MET A 1 -18.49 29.07 0.31
N GLY A 2 -17.54 28.78 1.19
CA GLY A 2 -16.19 28.43 0.81
C GLY A 2 -16.16 27.09 0.09
N ASN A 3 -15.62 27.10 -1.13
CA ASN A 3 -15.39 25.90 -1.94
C ASN A 3 -14.28 25.11 -1.24
N SER A 4 -14.65 24.25 -0.29
CA SER A 4 -13.70 23.33 0.36
C SER A 4 -13.10 22.44 -0.74
N LEU A 5 -11.89 22.74 -1.16
CA LEU A 5 -11.13 21.90 -2.10
C LEU A 5 -11.19 20.46 -1.58
N LYS A 6 -11.96 19.63 -2.28
CA LYS A 6 -12.21 18.24 -1.91
C LYS A 6 -10.86 17.51 -1.85
N ARG A 7 -10.37 17.25 -0.64
CA ARG A 7 -9.07 16.59 -0.43
C ARG A 7 -9.11 15.20 -1.02
N THR A 8 -8.27 14.92 -2.00
CA THR A 8 -8.21 13.64 -2.71
C THR A 8 -7.06 12.79 -2.20
N ILE A 9 -7.24 11.49 -2.07
CA ILE A 9 -6.22 10.53 -1.62
C ILE A 9 -5.78 9.68 -2.80
N GLY A 10 -4.47 9.56 -3.03
CA GLY A 10 -3.92 8.60 -3.99
C GLY A 10 -3.78 7.23 -3.35
N ILE A 11 -4.20 6.15 -4.01
CA ILE A 11 -4.10 4.78 -3.50
C ILE A 11 -3.41 3.88 -4.51
N SER A 12 -2.24 3.36 -4.19
CA SER A 12 -1.63 2.23 -4.90
C SER A 12 -1.99 0.90 -4.24
N GLY A 13 -2.02 -0.20 -5.02
CA GLY A 13 -2.51 -1.48 -4.50
C GLY A 13 -4.01 -1.50 -4.23
N SER A 14 -4.76 -0.63 -4.88
CA SER A 14 -6.21 -0.42 -4.69
C SER A 14 -7.08 -1.63 -5.06
N THR A 15 -6.55 -2.65 -5.71
CA THR A 15 -7.23 -3.91 -6.09
C THR A 15 -6.96 -5.05 -5.13
N GLY A 16 -5.97 -4.92 -4.25
CA GLY A 16 -5.68 -5.89 -3.20
C GLY A 16 -6.72 -5.87 -2.07
N PHE A 17 -6.59 -6.79 -1.12
CA PHE A 17 -7.53 -6.94 0.00
C PHE A 17 -7.74 -5.62 0.77
N ILE A 18 -6.67 -5.03 1.30
CA ILE A 18 -6.75 -3.76 2.04
C ILE A 18 -7.28 -2.63 1.15
N GLY A 19 -6.80 -2.56 -0.10
CA GLY A 19 -7.20 -1.51 -1.04
C GLY A 19 -8.69 -1.55 -1.40
N LYS A 20 -9.28 -2.74 -1.57
CA LYS A 20 -10.72 -2.91 -1.81
C LYS A 20 -11.55 -2.42 -0.62
N ASN A 21 -11.18 -2.86 0.59
CA ASN A 21 -11.88 -2.48 1.81
C ASN A 21 -11.76 -0.97 2.09
N LEU A 22 -10.57 -0.40 1.89
CA LEU A 22 -10.34 1.05 2.04
C LEU A 22 -11.19 1.87 1.06
N ARG A 23 -11.27 1.46 -0.20
CA ARG A 23 -12.14 2.10 -1.20
C ARG A 23 -13.60 2.02 -0.82
N SER A 24 -14.07 0.83 -0.40
CA SER A 24 -15.45 0.66 0.05
C SER A 24 -15.79 1.62 1.22
N TYR A 25 -14.86 1.78 2.16
CA TYR A 25 -15.02 2.76 3.24
C TYR A 25 -15.05 4.20 2.71
N PHE A 26 -14.18 4.54 1.77
CA PHE A 26 -14.14 5.88 1.17
C PHE A 26 -15.41 6.21 0.39
N ASP A 27 -15.92 5.25 -0.39
CA ASP A 27 -17.17 5.39 -1.14
C ASP A 27 -18.36 5.65 -0.19
N LYS A 28 -18.48 4.86 0.89
CA LYS A 28 -19.53 5.03 1.91
C LYS A 28 -19.45 6.38 2.64
N ASN A 29 -18.28 6.95 2.79
CA ASN A 29 -18.07 8.19 3.52
C ASN A 29 -17.82 9.41 2.61
N ASN A 30 -18.07 9.30 1.30
CA ASN A 30 -17.88 10.38 0.31
C ASN A 30 -16.46 10.97 0.30
N ILE A 31 -15.43 10.15 0.60
CA ILE A 31 -14.02 10.54 0.58
C ILE A 31 -13.49 10.37 -0.86
N SER A 32 -12.97 11.44 -1.44
CA SER A 32 -12.43 11.41 -2.80
C SER A 32 -11.08 10.71 -2.85
N TYR A 33 -10.90 9.81 -3.82
CA TYR A 33 -9.63 9.12 -4.05
C TYR A 33 -9.34 8.88 -5.52
N VAL A 34 -8.06 8.63 -5.83
CA VAL A 34 -7.58 8.24 -7.16
C VAL A 34 -6.86 6.90 -7.05
N ARG A 35 -7.26 5.95 -7.90
CA ARG A 35 -6.60 4.65 -8.02
C ARG A 35 -5.33 4.77 -8.85
N ILE A 36 -4.21 4.28 -8.29
CA ILE A 36 -2.91 4.32 -8.96
C ILE A 36 -2.58 2.92 -9.45
N SER A 37 -2.63 2.75 -10.77
CA SER A 37 -2.35 1.49 -11.47
C SER A 37 -0.84 1.32 -11.74
N ARG A 38 -0.44 0.12 -12.19
CA ARG A 38 0.93 -0.14 -12.66
C ARG A 38 1.35 0.84 -13.76
N THR A 39 0.46 1.13 -14.69
CA THR A 39 0.73 2.08 -15.78
C THR A 39 0.99 3.49 -15.26
N THR A 40 0.40 3.87 -14.14
CA THR A 40 0.67 5.16 -13.48
C THR A 40 2.11 5.23 -12.94
N PHE A 41 2.64 4.13 -12.40
CA PHE A 41 4.04 4.05 -11.96
C PHE A 41 5.06 4.13 -13.11
N GLN A 42 4.63 3.87 -14.35
CA GLN A 42 5.48 3.95 -15.53
C GLN A 42 5.48 5.36 -16.16
N ARG A 43 4.52 6.22 -15.81
CA ARG A 43 4.41 7.59 -16.35
C ARG A 43 5.36 8.54 -15.62
N LYS A 44 6.06 9.37 -16.39
CA LYS A 44 6.97 10.41 -15.85
C LYS A 44 6.27 11.51 -15.05
N LYS A 45 5.01 11.80 -15.34
CA LYS A 45 4.16 12.79 -14.60
C LYS A 45 2.69 12.33 -14.59
N PRO A 46 2.19 11.75 -13.53
CA PRO A 46 0.78 11.43 -13.41
C PRO A 46 -0.01 12.69 -13.02
N LEU A 47 -0.57 13.38 -14.02
CA LEU A 47 -1.33 14.64 -13.85
C LEU A 47 -2.47 14.57 -12.82
N LEU A 48 -3.08 13.41 -12.67
CA LEU A 48 -4.20 13.22 -11.74
C LEU A 48 -3.78 13.30 -10.25
N LEU A 49 -2.51 13.14 -9.93
CA LEU A 49 -2.02 13.09 -8.55
C LEU A 49 -1.70 14.47 -7.97
N SER A 50 -1.60 15.51 -8.79
CA SER A 50 -1.36 16.88 -8.31
C SER A 50 -2.46 17.41 -7.39
N LYS A 51 -3.66 16.80 -7.42
CA LYS A 51 -4.79 17.13 -6.54
C LYS A 51 -4.80 16.29 -5.24
N CYS A 52 -3.90 15.31 -5.12
CA CYS A 52 -3.83 14.47 -3.93
C CYS A 52 -3.05 15.18 -2.81
N PHE A 53 -3.61 15.19 -1.61
CA PHE A 53 -2.91 15.69 -0.44
C PHE A 53 -2.15 14.60 0.30
N CYS A 54 -2.53 13.34 0.09
CA CYS A 54 -1.95 12.16 0.74
C CYS A 54 -1.89 11.00 -0.26
N PHE A 55 -0.87 10.15 -0.10
CA PHE A 55 -0.68 8.93 -0.88
C PHE A 55 -0.65 7.73 0.05
N VAL A 56 -1.51 6.72 -0.20
CA VAL A 56 -1.54 5.46 0.54
C VAL A 56 -0.91 4.37 -0.32
N HIS A 57 0.25 3.87 0.11
CA HIS A 57 0.99 2.82 -0.59
C HIS A 57 0.70 1.45 0.04
N LEU A 58 -0.10 0.63 -0.66
CA LEU A 58 -0.54 -0.70 -0.23
C LEU A 58 0.06 -1.84 -1.06
N ILE A 59 0.95 -1.54 -2.02
CA ILE A 59 1.58 -2.59 -2.82
C ILE A 59 2.62 -3.30 -1.98
N GLY A 60 2.58 -4.63 -2.02
CA GLY A 60 3.56 -5.52 -1.42
C GLY A 60 3.20 -6.97 -1.70
N ILE A 61 4.18 -7.85 -1.56
CA ILE A 61 4.01 -9.30 -1.62
C ILE A 61 4.51 -9.94 -0.34
N GLY A 62 3.86 -11.01 0.11
CA GLY A 62 4.25 -11.79 1.28
C GLY A 62 5.07 -13.04 0.93
N ALA A 63 5.14 -13.40 -0.34
CA ALA A 63 5.96 -14.49 -0.88
C ALA A 63 6.49 -14.14 -2.27
N GLU A 64 7.67 -14.65 -2.59
CA GLU A 64 8.28 -14.54 -3.91
C GLU A 64 7.71 -15.59 -4.87
N THR A 65 7.74 -15.30 -6.15
CA THR A 65 7.37 -16.21 -7.25
C THR A 65 8.46 -16.16 -8.32
N SER A 66 8.37 -17.00 -9.34
CA SER A 66 9.28 -16.94 -10.49
C SER A 66 9.31 -15.58 -11.21
N GLU A 67 8.22 -14.80 -11.08
CA GLU A 67 8.06 -13.52 -11.79
C GLU A 67 8.23 -12.29 -10.88
N LYS A 68 8.28 -12.46 -9.55
CA LYS A 68 8.26 -11.35 -8.60
C LYS A 68 9.10 -11.67 -7.38
N ASN A 69 10.02 -10.80 -7.05
CA ASN A 69 10.81 -10.88 -5.83
C ASN A 69 10.52 -9.73 -4.88
N PHE A 70 10.94 -9.88 -3.63
CA PHE A 70 10.72 -8.88 -2.58
C PHE A 70 11.37 -7.55 -2.89
N GLN A 71 12.59 -7.56 -3.47
CA GLN A 71 13.32 -6.34 -3.79
C GLN A 71 12.52 -5.49 -4.79
N GLU A 72 12.05 -6.07 -5.87
CA GLU A 72 11.33 -5.35 -6.92
C GLU A 72 9.97 -4.82 -6.43
N VAL A 73 9.20 -5.65 -5.70
CA VAL A 73 7.83 -5.30 -5.36
C VAL A 73 7.74 -4.52 -4.06
N ASN A 74 8.47 -4.92 -3.01
CA ASN A 74 8.37 -4.24 -1.72
C ASN A 74 9.26 -3.00 -1.65
N VAL A 75 10.45 -3.03 -2.24
CA VAL A 75 11.43 -1.93 -2.10
C VAL A 75 11.37 -0.96 -3.30
N GLU A 76 11.52 -1.45 -4.54
CA GLU A 76 11.59 -0.57 -5.69
C GLU A 76 10.26 0.15 -5.96
N LEU A 77 9.09 -0.50 -5.73
CA LEU A 77 7.82 0.19 -5.85
C LEU A 77 7.58 1.19 -4.70
N ALA A 78 8.17 0.97 -3.52
CA ALA A 78 8.17 1.97 -2.46
C ALA A 78 8.99 3.21 -2.85
N LYS A 79 10.18 3.04 -3.46
CA LYS A 79 10.97 4.15 -4.01
C LYS A 79 10.18 4.93 -5.06
N LYS A 80 9.55 4.23 -6.01
CA LYS A 80 8.70 4.85 -7.04
C LYS A 80 7.52 5.60 -6.43
N ALA A 81 6.91 5.09 -5.35
CA ALA A 81 5.82 5.78 -4.66
C ALA A 81 6.30 7.12 -4.08
N VAL A 82 7.47 7.14 -3.46
CA VAL A 82 8.11 8.38 -2.96
C VAL A 82 8.40 9.35 -4.10
N GLU A 83 8.97 8.88 -5.21
CA GLU A 83 9.24 9.71 -6.40
C GLU A 83 7.96 10.36 -6.94
N ILE A 84 6.88 9.58 -7.08
CA ILE A 84 5.58 10.06 -7.53
C ILE A 84 5.05 11.13 -6.57
N CYS A 85 5.16 10.94 -5.26
CA CYS A 85 4.75 11.94 -4.28
C CYS A 85 5.52 13.24 -4.49
N LYS A 86 6.85 13.19 -4.61
CA LYS A 86 7.70 14.36 -4.83
C LYS A 86 7.35 15.09 -6.14
N GLN A 87 7.23 14.35 -7.24
CA GLN A 87 6.89 14.91 -8.55
C GLN A 87 5.50 15.55 -8.57
N SER A 88 4.55 14.97 -7.83
CA SER A 88 3.17 15.45 -7.73
C SER A 88 2.95 16.48 -6.61
N LYS A 89 4.02 16.85 -5.87
CA LYS A 89 3.98 17.75 -4.71
C LYS A 89 3.07 17.25 -3.57
N ILE A 90 2.88 15.93 -3.48
CA ILE A 90 2.20 15.28 -2.36
C ILE A 90 3.15 15.26 -1.18
N LYS A 91 2.75 15.82 -0.05
CA LYS A 91 3.62 15.96 1.13
C LYS A 91 3.51 14.79 2.09
N LYS A 92 2.42 14.03 2.07
CA LYS A 92 2.13 12.95 3.02
C LYS A 92 2.04 11.60 2.33
N ILE A 93 2.77 10.62 2.87
CA ILE A 93 2.72 9.21 2.44
C ILE A 93 2.37 8.29 3.62
N ILE A 94 1.47 7.33 3.38
CA ILE A 94 1.09 6.30 4.34
C ILE A 94 1.55 4.96 3.78
N TYR A 95 2.27 4.19 4.57
CA TYR A 95 2.81 2.89 4.20
C TYR A 95 2.35 1.80 5.15
N PHE A 96 1.99 0.64 4.58
CA PHE A 96 1.63 -0.55 5.34
C PHE A 96 2.81 -1.52 5.35
N SER A 97 3.46 -1.62 6.49
CA SER A 97 4.52 -2.56 6.80
C SER A 97 3.96 -3.82 7.48
N GLY A 98 4.64 -4.38 8.46
CA GLY A 98 4.20 -5.54 9.20
C GLY A 98 4.76 -5.57 10.62
N LEU A 99 4.02 -6.19 11.53
CA LEU A 99 4.50 -6.47 12.88
C LEU A 99 5.73 -7.40 12.79
N GLY A 100 6.75 -7.13 13.60
CA GLY A 100 8.00 -7.91 13.61
C GLY A 100 9.02 -7.50 12.53
N VAL A 101 8.76 -6.47 11.75
CA VAL A 101 9.73 -5.93 10.79
C VAL A 101 10.96 -5.40 11.52
N SER A 102 12.14 -5.92 11.17
CA SER A 102 13.44 -5.57 11.75
C SER A 102 14.55 -5.77 10.72
N LYS A 103 15.64 -5.00 10.85
CA LYS A 103 16.86 -5.20 10.06
C LYS A 103 17.55 -6.54 10.37
N ASP A 104 17.39 -7.03 11.58
CA ASP A 104 18.04 -8.26 12.09
C ASP A 104 17.17 -9.52 11.88
N SER A 105 16.07 -9.39 11.12
CA SER A 105 15.20 -10.53 10.81
C SER A 105 15.93 -11.56 9.94
N LYS A 106 15.65 -12.84 10.18
CA LYS A 106 16.09 -13.94 9.31
C LYS A 106 15.20 -14.12 8.07
N SER A 107 14.06 -13.45 8.02
CA SER A 107 13.11 -13.53 6.91
C SER A 107 13.37 -12.43 5.88
N ASN A 108 13.62 -12.83 4.63
CA ASN A 108 13.77 -11.90 3.51
C ASN A 108 12.55 -11.00 3.32
N TYR A 109 11.36 -11.50 3.64
CA TYR A 109 10.14 -10.70 3.66
C TYR A 109 10.26 -9.51 4.62
N PHE A 110 10.60 -9.77 5.90
CA PHE A 110 10.71 -8.70 6.89
C PHE A 110 11.88 -7.76 6.60
N ILE A 111 13.00 -8.27 6.07
CA ILE A 111 14.12 -7.43 5.62
C ILE A 111 13.66 -6.50 4.50
N SER A 112 12.93 -7.01 3.51
CA SER A 112 12.41 -6.18 2.42
C SER A 112 11.41 -5.11 2.90
N LYS A 113 10.58 -5.44 3.87
CA LYS A 113 9.65 -4.48 4.49
C LYS A 113 10.41 -3.43 5.27
N PHE A 114 11.47 -3.82 6.01
CA PHE A 114 12.35 -2.88 6.70
C PHE A 114 13.02 -1.91 5.70
N ASN A 115 13.58 -2.42 4.62
CA ASN A 115 14.20 -1.59 3.58
C ASN A 115 13.20 -0.60 2.96
N ALA A 116 11.96 -1.03 2.73
CA ALA A 116 10.90 -0.15 2.27
C ALA A 116 10.51 0.93 3.30
N GLU A 117 10.51 0.59 4.61
CA GLU A 117 10.33 1.60 5.66
C GLU A 117 11.45 2.64 5.64
N GLN A 118 12.71 2.22 5.45
CA GLN A 118 13.84 3.16 5.33
C GLN A 118 13.67 4.11 4.13
N VAL A 119 13.09 3.63 3.02
CA VAL A 119 12.73 4.50 1.88
C VAL A 119 11.73 5.57 2.30
N MET A 120 10.71 5.22 3.11
CA MET A 120 9.72 6.19 3.60
C MET A 120 10.35 7.19 4.58
N ILE A 121 11.12 6.69 5.57
CA ILE A 121 11.77 7.50 6.61
C ILE A 121 12.73 8.52 5.98
N ASN A 122 13.53 8.08 5.02
CA ASN A 122 14.53 8.93 4.36
C ASN A 122 13.97 9.75 3.18
N SER A 123 12.65 9.72 2.96
CA SER A 123 12.02 10.37 1.81
C SER A 123 11.99 11.90 1.89
N GLY A 124 12.04 12.47 3.10
CA GLY A 124 11.76 13.90 3.33
C GLY A 124 10.28 14.26 3.23
N LEU A 125 9.38 13.27 3.13
CA LEU A 125 7.93 13.46 3.19
C LEU A 125 7.43 13.31 4.62
N ASP A 126 6.27 13.89 4.95
CA ASP A 126 5.50 13.52 6.14
C ASP A 126 5.02 12.07 5.94
N TYR A 127 5.49 11.15 6.77
CA TYR A 127 5.16 9.74 6.62
C TYR A 127 4.43 9.17 7.83
N THR A 128 3.60 8.16 7.56
CA THR A 128 3.00 7.31 8.58
C THR A 128 3.22 5.86 8.18
N ILE A 129 3.84 5.06 9.04
CA ILE A 129 4.07 3.63 8.83
C ILE A 129 3.20 2.85 9.79
N PHE A 130 2.27 2.06 9.24
CA PHE A 130 1.50 1.08 10.00
C PHE A 130 2.23 -0.25 9.98
N ARG A 131 2.44 -0.86 11.15
CA ARG A 131 2.97 -2.21 11.33
C ARG A 131 1.87 -3.14 11.88
N PRO A 132 0.87 -3.49 11.08
CA PRO A 132 -0.19 -4.37 11.53
C PRO A 132 0.33 -5.78 11.75
N SER A 133 -0.36 -6.52 12.61
CA SER A 133 -0.35 -7.97 12.64
C SER A 133 -1.20 -8.50 11.48
N TYR A 134 -1.93 -9.59 11.65
CA TYR A 134 -2.91 -10.04 10.66
C TYR A 134 -4.04 -9.01 10.53
N ILE A 135 -4.36 -8.66 9.28
CA ILE A 135 -5.53 -7.84 8.96
C ILE A 135 -6.64 -8.78 8.53
N ILE A 136 -7.69 -8.85 9.33
CA ILE A 136 -8.83 -9.75 9.12
C ILE A 136 -10.00 -8.94 8.57
N GLY A 137 -10.73 -9.51 7.63
CA GLY A 137 -11.91 -8.90 7.04
C GLY A 137 -12.51 -9.76 5.93
N GLN A 138 -13.55 -9.24 5.29
CA GLN A 138 -14.17 -9.94 4.16
C GLN A 138 -13.15 -10.16 3.05
N ASP A 139 -13.05 -11.41 2.55
CA ASP A 139 -12.12 -11.85 1.50
C ASP A 139 -10.63 -11.76 1.87
N ASP A 140 -10.27 -11.72 3.16
CA ASP A 140 -8.87 -11.86 3.55
C ASP A 140 -8.36 -13.29 3.29
N TYR A 141 -7.03 -13.39 3.11
CA TYR A 141 -6.39 -14.65 2.75
C TYR A 141 -6.48 -15.69 3.88
N LEU A 142 -6.33 -15.28 5.14
CA LEU A 142 -6.27 -16.18 6.28
C LEU A 142 -7.62 -16.86 6.52
N THR A 143 -8.69 -16.07 6.67
CA THR A 143 -10.03 -16.60 6.94
C THR A 143 -10.56 -17.41 5.75
N THR A 144 -10.28 -16.96 4.52
CA THR A 144 -10.64 -17.70 3.29
C THR A 144 -9.97 -19.07 3.24
N ASN A 145 -8.69 -19.17 3.60
CA ASN A 145 -7.98 -20.46 3.61
C ASN A 145 -8.49 -21.38 4.73
N ILE A 146 -8.70 -20.86 5.94
CA ILE A 146 -9.27 -21.64 7.05
C ILE A 146 -10.64 -22.20 6.64
N GLN A 147 -11.52 -21.39 6.07
CA GLN A 147 -12.83 -21.84 5.60
C GLN A 147 -12.73 -22.93 4.52
N LYS A 148 -11.78 -22.82 3.58
CA LYS A 148 -11.54 -23.85 2.57
C LYS A 148 -11.08 -25.15 3.20
N GLN A 149 -10.15 -25.10 4.16
CA GLN A 149 -9.66 -26.29 4.85
C GLN A 149 -10.76 -27.01 5.66
N ILE A 150 -11.60 -26.24 6.36
CA ILE A 150 -12.76 -26.81 7.09
C ILE A 150 -13.71 -27.50 6.13
N LYS A 151 -14.08 -26.86 5.00
CA LYS A 151 -14.97 -27.45 4.00
C LYS A 151 -14.39 -28.73 3.36
N GLN A 152 -13.08 -28.78 3.14
CA GLN A 152 -12.42 -29.95 2.56
C GLN A 152 -12.31 -31.14 3.52
N LYS A 153 -12.17 -30.88 4.82
CA LYS A 153 -12.06 -31.94 5.83
C LYS A 153 -13.40 -32.51 6.30
N LYS A 154 -14.54 -32.01 5.79
CA LYS A 154 -15.89 -32.45 6.17
C LYS A 154 -16.06 -32.57 7.71
N ILE A 155 -15.54 -31.62 8.46
CA ILE A 155 -15.74 -31.48 9.91
C ILE A 155 -16.96 -30.60 10.13
#